data_20c7de58e3c20196d38f2d8bdab12eda
#
_entry.id   20c7de58e3c20196d38f2d8bdab12eda
#
_cell.length_a   1.000
_cell.length_b   1.000
_cell.length_c   1.000
_cell.angle_alpha   90.00
_cell.angle_beta   90.00
_cell.angle_gamma   90.00
#
_symmetry.space_group_name_H-M   'P 1'
#
loop_
_entity.id
_entity.type
_entity.pdbx_description
1 polymer ?
#
loop_
_entity_poly.entity_id
_entity_poly.type
_entity_poly.pdbx_seq_one_letter_code
_entity_poly.pdbx_strand_id
1 'polypeptide(L)'
;MFRQIIWNDEPGGNIEHVEEHGLTVEDVEHVLHNPESRDVSRSSGQPCVFGHGPDGRFIIVVYEMVDEDTVNPVTAYEVPEP
;
A
#
# COMPACT_ATOMS: atom_id res chain seq x y z
N MET A 1 10.06 -5.54 8.44
CA MET A 1 9.52 -4.18 8.25
C MET A 1 10.30 -3.47 7.16
N PHE A 2 9.63 -2.64 6.41
CA PHE A 2 10.23 -1.97 5.25
C PHE A 2 11.04 -0.77 5.70
N ARG A 3 12.28 -0.67 5.21
CA ARG A 3 13.15 0.47 5.50
C ARG A 3 13.01 1.57 4.45
N GLN A 4 12.63 1.19 3.24
CA GLN A 4 12.49 2.15 2.15
C GLN A 4 11.23 1.84 1.35
N ILE A 5 10.47 2.88 1.03
CA ILE A 5 9.26 2.80 0.22
C ILE A 5 9.50 3.65 -1.02
N ILE A 6 9.34 3.05 -2.18
CA ILE A 6 9.62 3.73 -3.45
C ILE A 6 8.36 4.42 -3.93
N TRP A 7 8.44 5.72 -4.16
CA TRP A 7 7.36 6.50 -4.71
C TRP A 7 7.75 7.12 -6.04
N ASN A 8 6.81 7.13 -6.98
CA ASN A 8 7.00 7.68 -8.31
C ASN A 8 5.89 8.71 -8.55
N ASP A 9 6.28 9.96 -8.76
CA ASP A 9 5.35 11.08 -8.96
C ASP A 9 5.08 11.39 -10.44
N GLU A 10 5.61 10.59 -11.34
CA GLU A 10 5.35 10.76 -12.77
C GLU A 10 3.92 10.30 -13.12
N PRO A 11 3.35 10.78 -14.24
CA PRO A 11 2.07 10.28 -14.71
C PRO A 11 2.08 8.77 -14.86
N GLY A 12 1.04 8.11 -14.32
CA GLY A 12 0.96 6.66 -14.30
C GLY A 12 1.76 6.00 -13.19
N GLY A 13 2.48 6.77 -12.36
CA GLY A 13 3.23 6.23 -11.24
C GLY A 13 2.34 5.86 -10.06
N ASN A 14 2.94 5.27 -9.02
CA ASN A 14 2.16 4.75 -7.90
C ASN A 14 1.53 5.83 -7.03
N ILE A 15 2.10 7.03 -6.97
CA ILE A 15 1.46 8.14 -6.24
C ILE A 15 0.12 8.46 -6.89
N GLU A 16 0.09 8.57 -8.20
CA GLU A 16 -1.15 8.86 -8.93
C GLU A 16 -2.19 7.76 -8.70
N HIS A 17 -1.75 6.49 -8.71
CA HIS A 17 -2.65 5.36 -8.50
C HIS A 17 -3.33 5.40 -7.13
N VAL A 18 -2.58 5.66 -6.06
CA VAL A 18 -3.19 5.72 -4.74
C VAL A 18 -4.06 6.95 -4.58
N GLU A 19 -3.69 8.06 -5.19
CA GLU A 19 -4.49 9.29 -5.13
C GLU A 19 -5.82 9.14 -5.89
N GLU A 20 -5.84 8.38 -6.96
CA GLU A 20 -7.06 8.07 -7.69
C GLU A 20 -8.07 7.33 -6.81
N HIS A 21 -7.60 6.59 -5.83
CA HIS A 21 -8.44 5.87 -4.87
C HIS A 21 -8.73 6.70 -3.61
N GLY A 22 -8.36 7.97 -3.60
CA GLY A 22 -8.62 8.86 -2.49
C GLY A 22 -7.65 8.72 -1.33
N LEU A 23 -6.49 8.11 -1.55
CA LEU A 23 -5.47 7.92 -0.53
C LEU A 23 -4.27 8.82 -0.80
N THR A 24 -3.45 9.00 0.24
CA THR A 24 -2.20 9.75 0.14
C THR A 24 -1.02 8.83 0.39
N VAL A 25 0.17 9.32 0.05
CA VAL A 25 1.42 8.64 0.38
C VAL A 25 1.48 8.32 1.88
N GLU A 26 1.06 9.27 2.73
CA GLU A 26 1.09 9.09 4.18
C GLU A 26 0.16 7.96 4.64
N ASP A 27 -1.02 7.86 4.04
CA ASP A 27 -1.95 6.77 4.34
C ASP A 27 -1.30 5.41 4.09
N VAL A 28 -0.68 5.27 2.93
CA VAL A 28 -0.05 4.01 2.51
C VAL A 28 1.14 3.68 3.39
N GLU A 29 2.00 4.67 3.66
CA GLU A 29 3.16 4.45 4.51
C GLU A 29 2.76 4.05 5.93
N HIS A 30 1.70 4.65 6.44
CA HIS A 30 1.21 4.30 7.77
C HIS A 30 0.82 2.82 7.83
N VAL A 31 0.08 2.34 6.83
CA VAL A 31 -0.35 0.93 6.79
C VAL A 31 0.83 -0.01 6.59
N LEU A 32 1.78 0.36 5.73
CA LEU A 32 2.97 -0.47 5.50
C LEU A 32 3.82 -0.61 6.76
N HIS A 33 3.90 0.45 7.57
CA HIS A 33 4.66 0.42 8.81
C HIS A 33 3.90 -0.20 9.97
N ASN A 34 2.57 -0.30 9.88
CA ASN A 34 1.70 -0.81 10.93
C ASN A 34 0.67 -1.80 10.38
N PRO A 35 1.12 -2.88 9.70
CA PRO A 35 0.18 -3.81 9.10
C PRO A 35 -0.53 -4.62 10.18
N GLU A 36 -1.83 -4.82 9.99
CA GLU A 36 -2.65 -5.61 10.91
C GLU A 36 -2.80 -7.05 10.41
N SER A 37 -2.77 -7.25 9.10
CA SER A 37 -2.78 -8.59 8.51
C SER A 37 -2.10 -8.57 7.15
N ARG A 38 -1.76 -9.76 6.66
CA ARG A 38 -1.04 -9.94 5.39
C ARG A 38 -1.76 -10.99 4.57
N ASP A 39 -1.66 -10.85 3.25
CA ASP A 39 -2.27 -11.81 2.33
C ASP A 39 -1.56 -11.72 0.98
N VAL A 40 -2.07 -12.46 0.01
CA VAL A 40 -1.62 -12.40 -1.38
C VAL A 40 -2.82 -11.95 -2.21
N SER A 41 -2.60 -10.97 -3.07
CA SER A 41 -3.65 -10.45 -3.95
C SER A 41 -4.10 -11.54 -4.91
N ARG A 42 -5.39 -11.81 -4.95
CA ARG A 42 -5.95 -12.86 -5.80
C ARG A 42 -5.85 -12.53 -7.28
N SER A 43 -5.90 -11.25 -7.61
CA SER A 43 -5.90 -10.82 -9.00
C SER A 43 -4.50 -10.78 -9.61
N SER A 44 -3.48 -10.47 -8.80
CA SER A 44 -2.11 -10.27 -9.32
C SER A 44 -1.09 -11.25 -8.77
N GLY A 45 -1.41 -11.95 -7.69
CA GLY A 45 -0.45 -12.81 -7.00
C GLY A 45 0.59 -12.06 -6.19
N GLN A 46 0.47 -10.73 -6.12
CA GLN A 46 1.42 -9.91 -5.37
C GLN A 46 1.07 -9.89 -3.89
N PRO A 47 2.06 -9.72 -3.00
CA PRO A 47 1.78 -9.61 -1.59
C PRO A 47 1.00 -8.33 -1.27
N CYS A 48 0.19 -8.40 -0.23
CA CYS A 48 -0.56 -7.24 0.24
C CYS A 48 -0.65 -7.24 1.76
N VAL A 49 -0.88 -6.07 2.31
CA VAL A 49 -1.12 -5.89 3.74
C VAL A 49 -2.40 -5.09 3.92
N PHE A 50 -3.03 -5.30 5.07
CA PHE A 50 -4.23 -4.58 5.48
C PHE A 50 -3.94 -3.83 6.76
N GLY A 51 -4.54 -2.68 6.92
CA GLY A 51 -4.44 -1.93 8.17
C GLY A 51 -5.27 -0.67 8.11
N HIS A 52 -5.39 0.00 9.26
CA HIS A 52 -6.09 1.27 9.33
C HIS A 52 -5.13 2.41 9.06
N GLY A 53 -5.53 3.33 8.20
CA GLY A 53 -4.79 4.56 7.99
C GLY A 53 -4.94 5.53 9.15
N PRO A 54 -4.24 6.67 9.10
CA PRO A 54 -4.29 7.64 10.20
C PRO A 54 -5.69 8.20 10.47
N ASP A 55 -6.55 8.19 9.46
CA ASP A 55 -7.93 8.69 9.59
C ASP A 55 -8.94 7.60 9.93
N GLY A 56 -8.50 6.37 10.15
CA GLY A 56 -9.35 5.26 10.53
C GLY A 56 -9.93 4.44 9.39
N ARG A 57 -9.65 4.79 8.14
CA ARG A 57 -10.11 3.99 7.00
C ARG A 57 -9.33 2.67 6.94
N PHE A 58 -10.03 1.58 6.64
CA PHE A 58 -9.38 0.29 6.49
C PHE A 58 -8.89 0.14 5.05
N ILE A 59 -7.59 -0.11 4.87
CA ILE A 59 -6.90 0.01 3.59
C ILE A 59 -6.14 -1.28 3.29
N ILE A 60 -6.21 -1.71 2.03
CA ILE A 60 -5.30 -2.72 1.50
C ILE A 60 -4.19 -2.01 0.73
N VAL A 61 -2.96 -2.47 0.89
CA VAL A 61 -1.81 -2.01 0.09
C VAL A 61 -1.24 -3.21 -0.63
N VAL A 62 -1.28 -3.19 -1.96
CA VAL A 62 -0.66 -4.20 -2.80
C VAL A 62 0.71 -3.68 -3.20
N TYR A 63 1.73 -4.50 -3.02
CA TYR A 63 3.11 -4.06 -3.22
C TYR A 63 3.95 -5.16 -3.84
N GLU A 64 5.16 -4.78 -4.28
CA GLU A 64 6.17 -5.74 -4.69
C GLU A 64 7.46 -5.45 -3.91
N MET A 65 8.21 -6.50 -3.59
CA MET A 65 9.50 -6.34 -2.95
C MET A 65 10.56 -6.09 -4.01
N VAL A 66 11.34 -5.03 -3.82
CA VAL A 66 12.49 -4.74 -4.67
C VAL A 66 13.72 -5.47 -4.13
N ASP A 67 13.88 -5.44 -2.82
CA ASP A 67 14.87 -6.22 -2.09
C ASP A 67 14.30 -6.51 -0.70
N GLU A 68 15.11 -7.06 0.20
CA GLU A 68 14.61 -7.50 1.50
C GLU A 68 14.12 -6.35 2.39
N ASP A 69 14.52 -5.11 2.12
CA ASP A 69 14.15 -3.94 2.92
C ASP A 69 13.32 -2.91 2.15
N THR A 70 13.22 -3.04 0.84
CA THR A 70 12.65 -2.02 -0.02
C THR A 70 11.37 -2.51 -0.67
N VAL A 71 10.32 -1.73 -0.57
CA VAL A 71 9.00 -2.07 -1.11
C VAL A 71 8.58 -1.02 -2.12
N ASN A 72 7.95 -1.48 -3.21
CA ASN A 72 7.35 -0.62 -4.22
C ASN A 72 5.84 -0.81 -4.17
N PRO A 73 5.08 0.13 -3.59
CA PRO A 73 3.63 0.03 -3.60
C PRO A 73 3.10 0.08 -5.04
N VAL A 74 2.24 -0.87 -5.36
CA VAL A 74 1.65 -0.94 -6.70
C VAL A 74 0.34 -0.17 -6.71
N THR A 75 -0.51 -0.42 -5.72
CA THR A 75 -1.77 0.28 -5.55
C THR A 75 -2.25 0.15 -4.11
N ALA A 76 -3.18 0.99 -3.73
CA ALA A 76 -3.83 0.91 -2.43
C ALA A 76 -5.23 1.47 -2.55
N TYR A 77 -6.17 0.91 -1.79
CA TYR A 77 -7.54 1.40 -1.79
C TYR A 77 -8.24 1.00 -0.51
N GLU A 78 -9.33 1.68 -0.21
CA GLU A 78 -10.14 1.37 0.96
C GLU A 78 -10.96 0.10 0.71
N VAL A 79 -11.06 -0.74 1.75
CA VAL A 79 -11.84 -1.97 1.70
C VAL A 79 -12.76 -2.03 2.92
N PRO A 80 -13.83 -2.83 2.87
CA PRO A 80 -14.68 -3.01 4.05
C PRO A 80 -13.90 -3.60 5.21
N GLU A 81 -14.19 -3.16 6.41
CA GLU A 81 -13.59 -3.74 7.60
C GLU A 81 -14.09 -5.16 7.81
N PRO A 82 -13.19 -6.04 8.30
CA PRO A 82 -13.58 -7.43 8.58
C PRO A 82 -14.57 -7.54 9.72
#